data_e2f5bf9cb496541ead29be77f060e25d
#
_entry.id   e2f5bf9cb496541ead29be77f060e25d
#
_cell.length_a   1.000
_cell.length_b   1.000
_cell.length_c   1.000
_cell.angle_alpha   90.00
_cell.angle_beta   90.00
_cell.angle_gamma   90.00
#
_symmetry.space_group_name_H-M   'P 1'
#
loop_
_entity.id
_entity.type
_entity.pdbx_description
1 polymer ?
#
loop_
_entity_poly.entity_id
_entity_poly.type
_entity_poly.pdbx_seq_one_letter_code
_entity_poly.pdbx_strand_id
1 'polypeptide(L)'
;MIGLVISDRFILSVHWENKTSIPKILDIDKISFSQSILSILSNESELNIVLSTVLKKINQKNPFYNKEISVTIIDDLVHHSVVENEIDISNHDIFNYINWIDKTKSTSENRLKINFAQTYLPESKNFHVCTLSKVLIRTLKLTI
;
A
#
# COMPACT_ATOMS: atom_id res chain seq x y z
N MET A 1 -19.99 -1.91 -0.41
CA MET A 1 -18.55 -1.64 -0.15
C MET A 1 -17.70 -2.64 -0.90
N ILE A 2 -16.50 -2.26 -1.30
CA ILE A 2 -15.54 -3.17 -1.96
C ILE A 2 -14.22 -3.07 -1.21
N GLY A 3 -13.67 -4.22 -0.79
CA GLY A 3 -12.31 -4.34 -0.28
C GLY A 3 -11.38 -4.88 -1.34
N LEU A 4 -10.23 -4.26 -1.52
CA LEU A 4 -9.17 -4.73 -2.38
C LEU A 4 -7.94 -5.04 -1.52
N VAL A 5 -7.44 -6.28 -1.59
CA VAL A 5 -6.18 -6.67 -0.98
C VAL A 5 -5.17 -6.89 -2.08
N ILE A 6 -4.10 -6.10 -2.07
CA ILE A 6 -3.07 -6.08 -3.12
C ILE A 6 -1.80 -6.74 -2.58
N SER A 7 -1.36 -7.78 -3.27
CA SER A 7 -0.13 -8.54 -3.07
C SER A 7 0.82 -8.33 -4.25
N ASP A 8 2.04 -8.83 -4.14
CA ASP A 8 2.98 -8.88 -5.25
C ASP A 8 2.45 -9.68 -6.47
N ARG A 9 1.58 -10.65 -6.24
CA ARG A 9 1.17 -11.62 -7.28
C ARG A 9 -0.30 -11.58 -7.66
N PHE A 10 -1.16 -10.95 -6.86
CA PHE A 10 -2.61 -10.95 -7.09
C PHE A 10 -3.31 -9.76 -6.45
N ILE A 11 -4.53 -9.51 -6.90
CA ILE A 11 -5.53 -8.74 -6.15
C ILE A 11 -6.63 -9.70 -5.71
N LEU A 12 -6.97 -9.64 -4.42
CA LEU A 12 -8.18 -10.22 -3.87
C LEU A 12 -9.22 -9.11 -3.73
N SER A 13 -10.40 -9.27 -4.31
CA SER A 13 -11.51 -8.36 -4.11
C SER A 13 -12.60 -9.02 -3.29
N VAL A 14 -13.14 -8.28 -2.33
CA VAL A 14 -14.28 -8.70 -1.51
C VAL A 14 -15.37 -7.67 -1.67
N HIS A 15 -16.54 -8.11 -2.11
CA HIS A 15 -17.73 -7.28 -2.16
C HIS A 15 -18.65 -7.64 -1.01
N TRP A 16 -19.02 -6.64 -0.20
CA TRP A 16 -19.94 -6.85 0.93
C TRP A 16 -20.95 -5.72 1.09
N GLU A 17 -22.02 -6.03 1.80
CA GLU A 17 -23.12 -5.13 2.10
C GLU A 17 -23.35 -5.03 3.60
N ASN A 18 -23.52 -3.79 4.09
CA ASN A 18 -23.80 -3.46 5.49
C ASN A 18 -25.25 -2.99 5.68
N LYS A 19 -26.25 -3.76 5.20
CA LYS A 19 -27.66 -3.41 5.42
C LYS A 19 -28.21 -3.87 6.78
N THR A 20 -27.47 -4.73 7.46
CA THR A 20 -27.83 -5.31 8.76
C THR A 20 -26.66 -5.16 9.75
N SER A 21 -26.86 -5.46 11.01
CA SER A 21 -25.79 -5.45 12.03
C SER A 21 -24.63 -6.43 11.74
N ILE A 22 -24.84 -7.37 10.83
CA ILE A 22 -23.80 -8.34 10.41
C ILE A 22 -23.51 -8.09 8.92
N PRO A 23 -22.25 -7.78 8.54
CA PRO A 23 -21.86 -7.63 7.14
C PRO A 23 -22.12 -8.92 6.37
N LYS A 24 -22.74 -8.80 5.19
CA LYS A 24 -22.95 -9.94 4.30
C LYS A 24 -21.97 -9.87 3.14
N ILE A 25 -21.12 -10.90 3.00
CA ILE A 25 -20.24 -11.05 1.83
C ILE A 25 -21.10 -11.49 0.66
N LEU A 26 -21.01 -10.74 -0.43
CA LEU A 26 -21.74 -10.97 -1.68
C LEU A 26 -20.91 -11.70 -2.71
N ASP A 27 -19.62 -11.38 -2.78
CA ASP A 27 -18.68 -11.96 -3.75
C ASP A 27 -17.25 -11.86 -3.25
N ILE A 28 -16.42 -12.86 -3.61
CA ILE A 28 -14.97 -12.87 -3.39
C ILE A 28 -14.32 -13.32 -4.69
N ASP A 29 -13.35 -12.55 -5.16
CA ASP A 29 -12.63 -12.86 -6.38
C ASP A 29 -11.12 -12.65 -6.20
N LYS A 30 -10.31 -13.58 -6.72
CA LYS A 30 -8.85 -13.50 -6.72
C LYS A 30 -8.35 -13.51 -8.14
N ILE A 31 -7.71 -12.42 -8.55
CA ILE A 31 -7.15 -12.29 -9.90
C ILE A 31 -5.63 -12.15 -9.79
N SER A 32 -4.91 -13.09 -10.38
CA SER A 32 -3.45 -13.05 -10.42
C SER A 32 -2.95 -12.05 -11.45
N PHE A 33 -1.83 -11.41 -11.15
CA PHE A 33 -1.09 -10.61 -12.12
C PHE A 33 -0.34 -11.51 -13.11
N SER A 34 -0.06 -10.98 -14.29
CA SER A 34 0.79 -11.64 -15.29
C SER A 34 2.26 -11.73 -14.85
N GLN A 35 2.67 -10.86 -13.94
CA GLN A 35 4.03 -10.77 -13.42
C GLN A 35 4.05 -10.16 -12.00
N SER A 36 5.19 -10.23 -11.32
CA SER A 36 5.40 -9.64 -10.00
C SER A 36 5.32 -8.10 -10.04
N ILE A 37 4.54 -7.51 -9.15
CA ILE A 37 4.48 -6.06 -8.97
C ILE A 37 5.85 -5.52 -8.55
N LEU A 38 6.57 -6.21 -7.67
CA LEU A 38 7.91 -5.82 -7.22
C LEU A 38 8.90 -5.68 -8.36
N SER A 39 8.82 -6.57 -9.37
CA SER A 39 9.74 -6.54 -10.52
C SER A 39 9.52 -5.35 -11.45
N ILE A 40 8.35 -4.72 -11.40
CA ILE A 40 7.97 -3.62 -12.28
C ILE A 40 7.71 -2.29 -11.54
N LEU A 41 8.00 -2.22 -10.23
CA LEU A 41 7.76 -1.00 -9.44
C LEU A 41 8.50 0.24 -9.97
N SER A 42 9.63 0.06 -10.66
CA SER A 42 10.40 1.14 -11.28
C SER A 42 9.85 1.58 -12.64
N ASN A 43 9.00 0.75 -13.27
CA ASN A 43 8.38 1.02 -14.57
C ASN A 43 6.92 1.39 -14.42
N GLU A 44 6.64 2.69 -14.28
CA GLU A 44 5.29 3.20 -14.03
C GLU A 44 4.29 2.83 -15.14
N SER A 45 4.72 2.84 -16.40
CA SER A 45 3.85 2.50 -17.53
C SER A 45 3.41 1.04 -17.48
N GLU A 46 4.34 0.13 -17.22
CA GLU A 46 4.06 -1.29 -17.12
C GLU A 46 3.21 -1.62 -15.89
N LEU A 47 3.53 -1.01 -14.73
CA LEU A 47 2.74 -1.13 -13.51
C LEU A 47 1.28 -0.69 -13.75
N ASN A 48 1.09 0.44 -14.45
CA ASN A 48 -0.25 0.93 -14.78
C ASN A 48 -1.01 -0.05 -15.68
N ILE A 49 -0.37 -0.63 -16.69
CA ILE A 49 -0.99 -1.63 -17.57
C ILE A 49 -1.44 -2.86 -16.76
N VAL A 50 -0.56 -3.39 -15.92
CA VAL A 50 -0.83 -4.60 -15.13
C VAL A 50 -1.97 -4.34 -14.14
N LEU A 51 -1.91 -3.27 -13.36
CA LEU A 51 -2.94 -2.92 -12.37
C LEU A 51 -4.27 -2.60 -13.02
N SER A 52 -4.28 -1.75 -14.07
CA SER A 52 -5.51 -1.37 -14.75
C SER A 52 -6.21 -2.56 -15.42
N THR A 53 -5.44 -3.52 -15.95
CA THR A 53 -6.01 -4.74 -16.55
C THR A 53 -6.78 -5.56 -15.52
N VAL A 54 -6.21 -5.76 -14.34
CA VAL A 54 -6.85 -6.53 -13.27
C VAL A 54 -8.01 -5.76 -12.65
N LEU A 55 -7.83 -4.46 -12.35
CA LEU A 55 -8.88 -3.63 -11.77
C LEU A 55 -10.09 -3.47 -12.72
N LYS A 56 -9.87 -3.38 -14.05
CA LYS A 56 -10.95 -3.40 -15.03
C LYS A 56 -11.76 -4.70 -14.97
N LYS A 57 -11.12 -5.87 -14.83
CA LYS A 57 -11.83 -7.14 -14.69
C LYS A 57 -12.70 -7.16 -13.42
N ILE A 58 -12.16 -6.68 -12.30
CA ILE A 58 -12.92 -6.58 -11.04
C ILE A 58 -14.10 -5.62 -11.21
N ASN A 59 -13.85 -4.43 -11.80
CA ASN A 59 -14.87 -3.41 -12.03
C ASN A 59 -15.99 -3.88 -12.99
N GLN A 60 -15.66 -4.70 -13.99
CA GLN A 60 -16.67 -5.30 -14.88
C GLN A 60 -17.63 -6.24 -14.16
N LYS A 61 -17.11 -7.00 -13.19
CA LYS A 61 -17.90 -7.93 -12.38
C LYS A 61 -18.64 -7.22 -11.24
N ASN A 62 -17.95 -6.33 -10.56
CA ASN A 62 -18.43 -5.57 -9.41
C ASN A 62 -18.14 -4.06 -9.62
N PRO A 63 -19.02 -3.30 -10.28
CA PRO A 63 -18.77 -1.90 -10.61
C PRO A 63 -18.41 -1.05 -9.38
N PHE A 64 -17.36 -0.24 -9.50
CA PHE A 64 -16.84 0.64 -8.45
C PHE A 64 -17.70 1.88 -8.24
N TYR A 65 -18.48 2.25 -9.27
CA TYR A 65 -19.31 3.46 -9.25
C TYR A 65 -20.23 3.53 -8.02
N ASN A 66 -20.20 4.65 -7.32
CA ASN A 66 -20.96 4.90 -6.09
C ASN A 66 -20.69 3.89 -4.94
N LYS A 67 -19.54 3.21 -4.93
CA LYS A 67 -19.14 2.33 -3.84
C LYS A 67 -17.96 2.90 -3.10
N GLU A 68 -17.96 2.71 -1.80
CA GLU A 68 -16.79 2.93 -0.97
C GLU A 68 -15.80 1.80 -1.23
N ILE A 69 -14.54 2.16 -1.53
CA ILE A 69 -13.46 1.21 -1.82
C ILE A 69 -12.41 1.34 -0.73
N SER A 70 -12.13 0.23 -0.06
CA SER A 70 -11.02 0.10 0.89
C SER A 70 -9.88 -0.67 0.25
N VAL A 71 -8.66 -0.15 0.34
CA VAL A 71 -7.47 -0.79 -0.22
C VAL A 71 -6.53 -1.18 0.91
N THR A 72 -6.18 -2.46 0.96
CA THR A 72 -5.15 -3.01 1.84
C THR A 72 -3.97 -3.48 1.00
N ILE A 73 -2.77 -3.08 1.35
CA ILE A 73 -1.54 -3.54 0.73
C ILE A 73 -0.86 -4.45 1.73
N ILE A 74 -0.52 -5.67 1.32
CA ILE A 74 0.08 -6.66 2.22
C ILE A 74 1.61 -6.54 2.27
N ASP A 75 2.19 -7.16 3.27
CA ASP A 75 3.59 -6.98 3.69
C ASP A 75 4.62 -7.29 2.61
N ASP A 76 4.30 -8.13 1.61
CA ASP A 76 5.19 -8.42 0.50
C ASP A 76 5.52 -7.19 -0.38
N LEU A 77 4.68 -6.15 -0.34
CA LEU A 77 4.87 -4.86 -1.04
C LEU A 77 5.29 -3.72 -0.12
N VAL A 78 5.37 -3.97 1.18
CA VAL A 78 5.70 -2.99 2.20
C VAL A 78 7.14 -3.21 2.67
N HIS A 79 7.95 -2.16 2.69
CA HIS A 79 9.27 -2.24 3.28
C HIS A 79 9.23 -1.83 4.75
N HIS A 80 9.70 -2.72 5.61
CA HIS A 80 9.80 -2.52 7.05
C HIS A 80 11.25 -2.20 7.43
N SER A 81 11.43 -1.18 8.25
CA SER A 81 12.74 -0.81 8.79
C SER A 81 12.64 -0.36 10.25
N VAL A 82 13.75 -0.47 10.97
CA VAL A 82 13.89 0.09 12.32
C VAL A 82 14.82 1.29 12.21
N VAL A 83 14.37 2.44 12.69
CA VAL A 83 15.14 3.68 12.76
C VAL A 83 15.51 3.95 14.20
N GLU A 84 16.81 4.04 14.48
CA GLU A 84 17.31 4.36 15.81
C GLU A 84 16.97 5.81 16.19
N ASN A 85 16.45 5.97 17.39
CA ASN A 85 16.19 7.29 17.96
C ASN A 85 17.43 7.77 18.70
N GLU A 86 18.39 8.32 17.96
CA GLU A 86 19.65 8.85 18.53
C GLU A 86 19.44 10.15 19.34
N ILE A 87 18.32 10.83 19.12
CA ILE A 87 17.98 12.09 19.76
C ILE A 87 16.58 11.92 20.35
N ASP A 88 16.37 12.30 21.59
CA ASP A 88 15.07 12.21 22.28
C ASP A 88 14.06 13.18 21.62
N ILE A 89 13.55 12.78 20.44
CA ILE A 89 12.72 13.60 19.58
C ILE A 89 11.27 13.50 20.04
N SER A 90 10.59 14.63 20.08
CA SER A 90 9.18 14.69 20.40
C SER A 90 8.36 13.94 19.33
N ASN A 91 7.25 13.32 19.73
CA ASN A 91 6.34 12.62 18.81
C ASN A 91 5.87 13.51 17.63
N HIS A 92 5.93 14.83 17.78
CA HIS A 92 5.53 15.79 16.73
C HIS A 92 6.57 15.90 15.61
N ASP A 93 7.85 15.71 15.91
CA ASP A 93 8.96 15.90 14.96
C ASP A 93 9.47 14.58 14.32
N ILE A 94 8.96 13.45 14.79
CA ILE A 94 9.39 12.12 14.35
C ILE A 94 9.28 11.94 12.83
N PHE A 95 8.17 12.37 12.22
CA PHE A 95 7.95 12.23 10.79
C PHE A 95 9.00 13.01 9.98
N ASN A 96 9.32 14.22 10.45
CA ASN A 96 10.36 15.06 9.82
C ASN A 96 11.75 14.46 9.99
N TYR A 97 12.03 13.89 11.15
CA TYR A 97 13.30 13.22 11.44
C TYR A 97 13.50 11.97 10.58
N ILE A 98 12.50 11.09 10.49
CA ILE A 98 12.57 9.90 9.64
C ILE A 98 12.75 10.30 8.17
N ASN A 99 12.02 11.29 7.70
CA ASN A 99 12.19 11.81 6.33
C ASN A 99 13.57 12.43 6.09
N TRP A 100 14.17 13.04 7.11
CA TRP A 100 15.53 13.57 7.03
C TRP A 100 16.57 12.45 6.97
N ILE A 101 16.46 11.43 7.82
CA ILE A 101 17.33 10.23 7.78
C ILE A 101 17.23 9.54 6.42
N ASP A 102 16.01 9.32 5.92
CA ASP A 102 15.80 8.72 4.60
C ASP A 102 16.47 9.55 3.50
N LYS A 103 16.42 10.86 3.57
CA LYS A 103 17.09 11.74 2.59
C LYS A 103 18.61 11.68 2.68
N THR A 104 19.17 11.55 3.88
CA THR A 104 20.63 11.54 4.11
C THR A 104 21.27 10.18 3.81
N LYS A 105 20.53 9.09 4.07
CA LYS A 105 20.98 7.70 3.82
C LYS A 105 20.51 7.16 2.46
N SER A 106 19.79 7.98 1.65
CA SER A 106 19.06 7.44 0.51
C SER A 106 19.93 7.16 -0.71
N THR A 107 19.90 5.91 -1.10
CA THR A 107 20.10 5.47 -2.49
C THR A 107 18.93 5.94 -3.37
N SER A 108 19.09 5.91 -4.71
CA SER A 108 18.01 6.29 -5.65
C SER A 108 16.67 5.58 -5.41
N GLU A 109 16.70 4.37 -4.87
CA GLU A 109 15.50 3.58 -4.53
C GLU A 109 14.65 4.20 -3.43
N ASN A 110 15.26 4.82 -2.42
CA ASN A 110 14.52 5.44 -1.32
C ASN A 110 13.73 6.68 -1.74
N ARG A 111 14.15 7.36 -2.82
CA ARG A 111 13.39 8.49 -3.38
C ARG A 111 12.04 8.08 -3.97
N LEU A 112 11.89 6.81 -4.32
CA LEU A 112 10.63 6.25 -4.85
C LEU A 112 9.68 5.77 -3.76
N LYS A 113 10.09 5.82 -2.47
CA LYS A 113 9.28 5.37 -1.33
C LYS A 113 8.73 6.56 -0.54
N ILE A 114 7.64 6.31 0.17
CA ILE A 114 7.09 7.21 1.18
C ILE A 114 6.89 6.46 2.48
N ASN A 115 7.13 7.13 3.59
CA ASN A 115 6.72 6.63 4.89
C ASN A 115 5.21 6.78 5.01
N PHE A 116 4.49 5.74 5.41
CA PHE A 116 3.05 5.79 5.58
C PHE A 116 2.58 5.36 6.97
N ALA A 117 3.42 4.67 7.72
CA ALA A 117 3.18 4.31 9.11
C ALA A 117 4.48 4.29 9.90
N GLN A 118 4.40 4.67 11.16
CA GLN A 118 5.51 4.60 12.10
C GLN A 118 4.97 4.29 13.49
N THR A 119 5.71 3.49 14.25
CA THR A 119 5.36 3.12 15.62
C THR A 119 6.61 3.18 16.47
N TYR A 120 6.52 3.88 17.60
CA TYR A 120 7.58 3.88 18.59
C TYR A 120 7.66 2.52 19.29
N LEU A 121 8.86 1.98 19.44
CA LEU A 121 9.16 0.73 20.12
C LEU A 121 9.73 1.05 21.51
N PRO A 122 8.93 1.02 22.59
CA PRO A 122 9.34 1.51 23.91
C PRO A 122 10.57 0.79 24.49
N GLU A 123 10.66 -0.52 24.26
CA GLU A 123 11.73 -1.36 24.79
C GLU A 123 13.11 -1.00 24.20
N SER A 124 13.15 -0.72 22.91
CA SER A 124 14.39 -0.38 22.20
C SER A 124 14.60 1.14 22.03
N LYS A 125 13.60 1.96 22.36
CA LYS A 125 13.54 3.41 22.06
C LYS A 125 13.71 3.74 20.57
N ASN A 126 13.35 2.81 19.70
CA ASN A 126 13.47 2.94 18.25
C ASN A 126 12.10 3.13 17.60
N PHE A 127 12.09 3.45 16.31
CA PHE A 127 10.87 3.52 15.51
C PHE A 127 10.81 2.37 14.51
N HIS A 128 9.69 1.66 14.49
CA HIS A 128 9.34 0.79 13.38
C HIS A 128 8.69 1.65 12.29
N VAL A 129 9.28 1.65 11.10
CA VAL A 129 8.87 2.48 9.97
C VAL A 129 8.44 1.58 8.82
N CYS A 130 7.24 1.83 8.32
CA CYS A 130 6.70 1.18 7.13
C CYS A 130 6.77 2.14 5.94
N THR A 131 7.37 1.71 4.86
CA THR A 131 7.47 2.49 3.63
C THR A 131 6.88 1.76 2.43
N LEU A 132 6.34 2.53 1.49
CA LEU A 132 5.65 2.01 0.32
C LEU A 132 6.11 2.77 -0.93
N SER A 133 6.08 2.11 -2.09
CA SER A 133 6.40 2.75 -3.37
C SER A 133 5.44 3.90 -3.67
N LYS A 134 6.00 5.10 -3.94
CA LYS A 134 5.21 6.26 -4.41
C LYS A 134 4.52 5.98 -5.73
N VAL A 135 5.21 5.25 -6.61
CA VAL A 135 4.69 4.88 -7.93
C VAL A 135 3.48 3.99 -7.78
N LEU A 136 3.54 2.98 -6.91
CA LEU A 136 2.41 2.10 -6.62
C LEU A 136 1.21 2.88 -6.11
N ILE A 137 1.40 3.76 -5.10
CA ILE A 137 0.31 4.57 -4.54
C ILE A 137 -0.31 5.47 -5.61
N ARG A 138 0.52 6.16 -6.42
CA ARG A 138 0.04 7.05 -7.46
C ARG A 138 -0.75 6.29 -8.52
N THR A 139 -0.24 5.15 -8.98
CA THR A 139 -0.92 4.33 -9.98
C THR A 139 -2.27 3.83 -9.47
N LEU A 140 -2.33 3.35 -8.22
CA LEU A 140 -3.59 2.94 -7.61
C LEU A 140 -4.62 4.07 -7.55
N LYS A 141 -4.21 5.28 -7.14
CA LYS A 141 -5.08 6.46 -7.09
C LYS A 141 -5.62 6.90 -8.46
N LEU A 142 -4.89 6.60 -9.54
CA LEU A 142 -5.30 6.94 -10.90
C LEU A 142 -6.20 5.87 -11.54
N THR A 143 -6.18 4.65 -11.00
CA THR A 143 -6.84 3.49 -11.60
C THR A 143 -8.14 3.09 -10.88
N ILE A 144 -8.28 3.46 -9.61
CA ILE A 144 -9.49 3.25 -8.79
C ILE A 144 -10.35 4.51 -8.79
#